data_2e26f516ca7335cc6653eb1151385d6e
#
_entry.id   2e26f516ca7335cc6653eb1151385d6e
#
_cell.length_a   1.000
_cell.length_b   1.000
_cell.length_c   1.000
_cell.angle_alpha   90.00
_cell.angle_beta   90.00
_cell.angle_gamma   90.00
#
_symmetry.space_group_name_H-M   'P 1'
#
loop_
_entity.id
_entity.type
_entity.pdbx_description
1 polymer ?
#
loop_
_entity_poly.entity_id
_entity_poly.type
_entity_poly.pdbx_seq_one_letter_code
_entity_poly.pdbx_strand_id
1 'polypeptide(L)'
;MEALYLLASLATTLATSGFHSLLLLLRLLVRYPGRASPAAADGPAAAARLYEGRVRHSRRRPAAHAFEYPARYALIDLDQLPLPDHLSADEARRVASTSGPVHLLTIPKSVGYEQNPLSIYYCYDSAAQGQDGELRMCIAEVVSVYIRFIPICLLLIICNCLISYYWCQVTNTPWGERVMFTFQPGSDLVAKPLHVSPFMDMLSSWSIRADAPGDRLYVVISIQHPTLGDYFTAALDAKLVGQTSNSLRLATFFWLMPHKVAAWIYWEALRLWLKNVKFLDHPKYSNPSYKDEALERDLELRASCSYLQRQKANNQRSRTAEKTAETTSHVDGKGDENITKRWCVWKDAQHHKLPVGDCIT
;
A
#
# COMPACT_ATOMS: atom_id res chain seq x y z
N MET A 1 -18.87 -24.61 -9.20
CA MET A 1 -19.31 -23.24 -9.44
C MET A 1 -18.16 -22.24 -9.32
N GLU A 2 -17.35 -22.29 -8.27
CA GLU A 2 -16.22 -21.35 -8.05
C GLU A 2 -15.18 -21.34 -9.18
N ALA A 3 -14.81 -22.50 -9.72
CA ALA A 3 -13.87 -22.59 -10.85
C ALA A 3 -14.37 -21.89 -12.11
N LEU A 4 -15.67 -21.97 -12.39
CA LEU A 4 -16.30 -21.25 -13.52
C LEU A 4 -16.27 -19.74 -13.30
N TYR A 5 -16.49 -19.28 -12.06
CA TYR A 5 -16.38 -17.88 -11.71
C TYR A 5 -14.95 -17.36 -11.89
N LEU A 6 -13.95 -18.12 -11.47
CA LEU A 6 -12.54 -17.75 -11.64
C LEU A 6 -12.16 -17.67 -13.12
N LEU A 7 -12.55 -18.65 -13.93
CA LEU A 7 -12.27 -18.66 -15.37
C LEU A 7 -12.94 -17.48 -16.08
N ALA A 8 -14.19 -17.22 -15.78
CA ALA A 8 -14.93 -16.11 -16.36
C ALA A 8 -14.34 -14.75 -15.94
N SER A 9 -13.93 -14.60 -14.67
CA SER A 9 -13.23 -13.41 -14.17
C SER A 9 -11.91 -13.20 -14.91
N LEU A 10 -11.11 -14.25 -15.05
CA LEU A 10 -9.84 -14.19 -15.79
C LEU A 10 -10.09 -13.78 -17.25
N ALA A 11 -11.06 -14.39 -17.92
CA ALA A 11 -11.42 -14.06 -19.29
C ALA A 11 -11.87 -12.61 -19.45
N THR A 12 -12.69 -12.11 -18.52
CA THR A 12 -13.13 -10.70 -18.52
C THR A 12 -11.97 -9.75 -18.28
N THR A 13 -11.08 -10.06 -17.35
CA THR A 13 -9.88 -9.26 -17.09
C THR A 13 -8.98 -9.20 -18.33
N LEU A 14 -8.75 -10.31 -18.98
CA LEU A 14 -7.95 -10.38 -20.21
C LEU A 14 -8.61 -9.59 -21.36
N ALA A 15 -9.92 -9.73 -21.56
CA ALA A 15 -10.65 -9.02 -22.59
C ALA A 15 -10.64 -7.49 -22.38
N THR A 16 -10.93 -7.03 -21.15
CA THR A 16 -10.90 -5.60 -20.81
C THR A 16 -9.50 -5.01 -20.92
N SER A 17 -8.50 -5.74 -20.46
CA SER A 17 -7.10 -5.29 -20.54
C SER A 17 -6.59 -5.29 -21.99
N GLY A 18 -7.01 -6.25 -22.81
CA GLY A 18 -6.74 -6.27 -24.24
C GLY A 18 -7.36 -5.04 -24.95
N PHE A 19 -8.62 -4.76 -24.67
CA PHE A 19 -9.31 -3.59 -25.23
C PHE A 19 -8.63 -2.28 -24.82
N HIS A 20 -8.32 -2.07 -23.54
CA HIS A 20 -7.63 -0.86 -23.08
C HIS A 20 -6.20 -0.76 -23.63
N SER A 21 -5.51 -1.88 -23.82
CA SER A 21 -4.20 -1.91 -24.47
C SER A 21 -4.28 -1.46 -25.93
N LEU A 22 -5.29 -1.92 -26.66
CA LEU A 22 -5.55 -1.48 -28.03
C LEU A 22 -5.85 0.02 -28.08
N LEU A 23 -6.69 0.54 -27.18
CA LEU A 23 -6.95 1.98 -27.08
C LEU A 23 -5.69 2.78 -26.78
N LEU A 24 -4.81 2.28 -25.92
CA LEU A 24 -3.52 2.90 -25.63
C LEU A 24 -2.64 2.96 -26.87
N LEU A 25 -2.55 1.86 -27.62
CA LEU A 25 -1.81 1.81 -28.89
C LEU A 25 -2.38 2.79 -29.93
N LEU A 26 -3.69 2.85 -30.09
CA LEU A 26 -4.36 3.81 -30.98
C LEU A 26 -4.02 5.27 -30.60
N ARG A 27 -4.06 5.59 -29.31
CA ARG A 27 -3.68 6.93 -28.81
C ARG A 27 -2.21 7.27 -29.10
N LEU A 28 -1.33 6.28 -29.01
CA LEU A 28 0.08 6.44 -29.36
C LEU A 28 0.24 6.70 -30.87
N LEU A 29 -0.45 5.93 -31.71
CA LEU A 29 -0.41 6.07 -33.16
C LEU A 29 -0.97 7.41 -33.63
N VAL A 30 -2.09 7.87 -33.06
CA VAL A 30 -2.70 9.17 -33.42
C VAL A 30 -1.83 10.34 -33.01
N ARG A 31 -1.05 10.25 -31.94
CA ARG A 31 -0.11 11.30 -31.51
C ARG A 31 1.24 11.28 -32.24
N TYR A 32 1.54 10.24 -33.02
CA TYR A 32 2.83 10.06 -33.69
C TYR A 32 3.00 10.82 -35.04
N PRO A 33 1.97 11.29 -35.78
CA PRO A 33 2.26 12.06 -36.99
C PRO A 33 2.65 13.52 -36.65
N GLY A 34 3.94 13.80 -36.54
CA GLY A 34 4.51 15.07 -36.93
C GLY A 34 4.73 16.15 -35.90
N ARG A 35 4.63 15.88 -34.61
CA ARG A 35 5.08 16.85 -33.59
C ARG A 35 5.93 16.15 -32.54
N ALA A 36 7.22 16.09 -32.84
CA ALA A 36 8.21 16.17 -31.78
C ALA A 36 8.02 17.57 -31.13
N SER A 37 7.03 17.65 -30.23
CA SER A 37 7.09 18.66 -29.19
C SER A 37 8.43 18.38 -28.50
N PRO A 38 9.39 19.32 -28.45
CA PRO A 38 10.57 19.09 -27.67
C PRO A 38 10.08 18.59 -26.34
N ALA A 39 10.69 17.50 -25.84
CA ALA A 39 10.39 17.00 -24.51
C ALA A 39 10.31 18.25 -23.65
N ALA A 40 9.10 18.66 -23.31
CA ALA A 40 8.93 19.66 -22.28
C ALA A 40 9.72 19.06 -21.15
N ALA A 41 10.87 19.64 -20.88
CA ALA A 41 11.66 19.26 -19.74
C ALA A 41 10.66 19.33 -18.60
N ASP A 42 10.19 18.15 -18.15
CA ASP A 42 9.35 18.08 -16.97
C ASP A 42 10.22 18.75 -15.89
N GLY A 43 9.91 20.01 -15.59
CA GLY A 43 10.68 20.83 -14.65
C GLY A 43 10.64 20.18 -13.26
N PRO A 44 11.30 20.75 -12.27
CA PRO A 44 11.37 20.20 -10.91
C PRO A 44 10.02 20.00 -10.21
N ALA A 45 8.92 20.42 -10.82
CA ALA A 45 7.54 20.30 -10.35
C ALA A 45 6.71 19.23 -11.10
N ALA A 46 7.32 18.14 -11.57
CA ALA A 46 6.57 17.06 -12.22
C ALA A 46 5.66 16.34 -11.22
N ALA A 47 4.38 16.12 -11.59
CA ALA A 47 3.36 15.51 -10.73
C ALA A 47 3.65 14.06 -10.31
N ALA A 48 4.54 13.35 -11.01
CA ALA A 48 4.91 11.98 -10.67
C ALA A 48 6.39 11.71 -10.92
N ARG A 49 7.06 11.10 -9.96
CA ARG A 49 8.40 10.53 -10.06
C ARG A 49 8.30 9.03 -10.33
N LEU A 50 9.05 8.52 -11.29
CA LEU A 50 8.98 7.14 -11.78
C LEU A 50 10.19 6.35 -11.28
N TYR A 51 9.93 5.20 -10.69
CA TYR A 51 10.95 4.33 -10.12
C TYR A 51 10.91 2.94 -10.74
N GLU A 52 12.08 2.38 -11.03
CA GLU A 52 12.24 0.97 -11.39
C GLU A 52 13.13 0.26 -10.38
N GLY A 53 12.74 -0.95 -10.01
CA GLY A 53 13.48 -1.72 -9.03
C GLY A 53 12.97 -3.14 -8.88
N ARG A 54 13.18 -3.68 -7.70
CA ARG A 54 12.84 -5.06 -7.38
C ARG A 54 12.14 -5.15 -6.05
N VAL A 55 11.17 -6.04 -5.99
CA VAL A 55 10.55 -6.49 -4.73
C VAL A 55 11.08 -7.87 -4.42
N ARG A 56 11.67 -8.01 -3.24
CA ARG A 56 12.19 -9.28 -2.74
C ARG A 56 11.35 -9.75 -1.58
N HIS A 57 10.91 -10.99 -1.64
CA HIS A 57 10.22 -11.68 -0.56
C HIS A 57 11.10 -12.82 -0.04
N SER A 58 11.23 -12.92 1.27
CA SER A 58 11.98 -13.98 1.94
C SER A 58 11.19 -14.53 3.11
N ARG A 59 10.66 -15.73 2.96
CA ARG A 59 9.96 -16.46 4.02
C ARG A 59 10.93 -17.44 4.66
N ARG A 60 10.99 -17.45 5.99
CA ARG A 60 11.78 -18.40 6.78
C ARG A 60 10.93 -19.51 7.37
N ARG A 61 9.70 -19.20 7.76
CA ARG A 61 8.78 -20.12 8.45
C ARG A 61 7.40 -20.10 7.78
N PRO A 62 6.61 -21.17 7.89
CA PRO A 62 6.99 -22.53 8.32
C PRO A 62 7.91 -23.25 7.33
N ALA A 63 7.91 -22.86 6.05
CA ALA A 63 8.78 -23.37 5.01
C ALA A 63 9.62 -22.26 4.40
N ALA A 64 10.91 -22.50 4.20
CA ALA A 64 11.79 -21.54 3.53
C ALA A 64 11.38 -21.34 2.06
N HIS A 65 11.18 -20.06 1.69
CA HIS A 65 10.79 -19.69 0.35
C HIS A 65 11.16 -18.25 0.05
N ALA A 66 11.97 -18.03 -0.97
CA ALA A 66 12.38 -16.68 -1.35
C ALA A 66 12.20 -16.50 -2.86
N PHE A 67 11.81 -15.29 -3.25
CA PHE A 67 11.69 -14.90 -4.65
C PHE A 67 11.85 -13.37 -4.78
N GLU A 68 12.11 -12.96 -6.02
CA GLU A 68 12.29 -11.57 -6.38
C GLU A 68 11.64 -11.31 -7.73
N TYR A 69 11.02 -10.16 -7.90
CA TYR A 69 10.47 -9.75 -9.19
C TYR A 69 10.70 -8.26 -9.45
N PRO A 70 10.84 -7.88 -10.76
CA PRO A 70 10.96 -6.49 -11.12
C PRO A 70 9.63 -5.75 -10.90
N ALA A 71 9.70 -4.53 -10.37
CA ALA A 71 8.54 -3.70 -10.12
C ALA A 71 8.81 -2.25 -10.51
N ARG A 72 7.75 -1.55 -10.93
CA ARG A 72 7.73 -0.12 -11.21
C ARG A 72 6.79 0.56 -10.25
N TYR A 73 7.22 1.68 -9.71
CA TYR A 73 6.43 2.48 -8.77
C TYR A 73 6.36 3.93 -9.25
N ALA A 74 5.25 4.59 -8.95
CA ALA A 74 5.13 6.03 -9.04
C ALA A 74 5.11 6.63 -7.64
N LEU A 75 5.80 7.73 -7.45
CA LEU A 75 5.61 8.63 -6.33
C LEU A 75 4.87 9.84 -6.87
N ILE A 76 3.60 9.96 -6.51
CA ILE A 76 2.64 10.90 -7.08
C ILE A 76 2.39 12.01 -6.07
N ASP A 77 2.54 13.25 -6.50
CA ASP A 77 2.10 14.42 -5.75
C ASP A 77 0.56 14.50 -5.83
N LEU A 78 -0.10 14.24 -4.70
CA LEU A 78 -1.56 14.21 -4.66
C LEU A 78 -2.23 15.58 -4.75
N ASP A 79 -1.48 16.66 -4.53
CA ASP A 79 -1.97 18.03 -4.75
C ASP A 79 -2.05 18.36 -6.24
N GLN A 80 -1.16 17.79 -7.06
CA GLN A 80 -1.12 18.01 -8.50
C GLN A 80 -1.90 16.94 -9.29
N LEU A 81 -1.90 15.69 -8.81
CA LEU A 81 -2.52 14.55 -9.48
C LEU A 81 -3.33 13.71 -8.49
N PRO A 82 -4.54 14.14 -8.13
CA PRO A 82 -5.40 13.38 -7.23
C PRO A 82 -5.84 12.06 -7.87
N LEU A 83 -5.88 10.98 -7.07
CA LEU A 83 -6.31 9.66 -7.47
C LEU A 83 -7.63 9.30 -6.78
N PRO A 84 -8.72 9.05 -7.51
CA PRO A 84 -10.07 8.90 -6.94
C PRO A 84 -10.23 7.68 -6.03
N ASP A 85 -9.43 6.63 -6.23
CA ASP A 85 -9.49 5.38 -5.47
C ASP A 85 -8.63 5.40 -4.19
N HIS A 86 -7.94 6.52 -3.92
CA HIS A 86 -7.04 6.74 -2.79
C HIS A 86 -7.53 7.88 -1.89
N LEU A 87 -6.88 8.06 -0.72
CA LEU A 87 -7.12 9.26 0.09
C LEU A 87 -6.70 10.51 -0.71
N SER A 88 -7.50 11.54 -0.63
CA SER A 88 -7.08 12.88 -1.09
C SER A 88 -5.92 13.41 -0.24
N ALA A 89 -5.19 14.39 -0.77
CA ALA A 89 -4.12 15.04 -0.02
C ALA A 89 -4.63 15.61 1.31
N ASP A 90 -5.82 16.24 1.33
CA ASP A 90 -6.41 16.84 2.53
C ASP A 90 -6.85 15.78 3.56
N GLU A 91 -7.36 14.63 3.10
CA GLU A 91 -7.68 13.51 3.99
C GLU A 91 -6.43 12.93 4.63
N ALA A 92 -5.37 12.75 3.85
CA ALA A 92 -4.08 12.26 4.34
C ALA A 92 -3.45 13.23 5.34
N ARG A 93 -3.49 14.56 5.07
CA ARG A 93 -3.03 15.59 6.01
C ARG A 93 -3.79 15.55 7.34
N ARG A 94 -5.11 15.43 7.29
CA ARG A 94 -5.93 15.33 8.51
C ARG A 94 -5.57 14.12 9.35
N VAL A 95 -5.37 12.97 8.71
CA VAL A 95 -4.98 11.72 9.36
C VAL A 95 -3.58 11.81 9.96
N ALA A 96 -2.64 12.37 9.22
CA ALA A 96 -1.25 12.50 9.63
C ALA A 96 -1.01 13.70 10.58
N SER A 97 -1.98 14.59 10.74
CA SER A 97 -1.86 15.86 11.46
C SER A 97 -0.70 16.71 10.92
N THR A 98 -0.62 16.83 9.59
CA THR A 98 0.39 17.60 8.86
C THR A 98 -0.26 18.68 8.00
N SER A 99 0.55 19.60 7.49
CA SER A 99 0.08 20.72 6.65
C SER A 99 0.87 20.89 5.34
N GLY A 100 1.91 20.09 5.15
CA GLY A 100 2.78 20.13 3.98
C GLY A 100 2.30 19.24 2.81
N PRO A 101 3.16 18.99 1.81
CA PRO A 101 2.84 18.18 0.66
C PRO A 101 2.58 16.71 1.04
N VAL A 102 1.75 16.05 0.23
CA VAL A 102 1.46 14.61 0.38
C VAL A 102 1.83 13.89 -0.90
N HIS A 103 2.77 12.94 -0.78
CA HIS A 103 3.16 12.10 -1.89
C HIS A 103 2.70 10.66 -1.69
N LEU A 104 2.12 10.06 -2.71
CA LEU A 104 1.66 8.67 -2.71
C LEU A 104 2.60 7.77 -3.51
N LEU A 105 3.25 6.84 -2.86
CA LEU A 105 3.98 5.74 -3.51
C LEU A 105 3.00 4.62 -3.82
N THR A 106 2.84 4.29 -5.10
CA THR A 106 1.89 3.26 -5.54
C THR A 106 2.28 2.66 -6.89
N ILE A 107 1.67 1.53 -7.24
CA ILE A 107 1.62 1.01 -8.62
C ILE A 107 0.26 1.43 -9.18
N PRO A 108 0.19 2.43 -10.07
CA PRO A 108 -1.08 2.91 -10.59
C PRO A 108 -1.81 1.83 -11.39
N LYS A 109 -3.13 1.96 -11.43
CA LYS A 109 -3.99 1.18 -12.31
C LYS A 109 -3.51 1.24 -13.75
N SER A 110 -3.47 0.09 -14.43
CA SER A 110 -3.05 -0.01 -15.82
C SER A 110 -4.01 -0.86 -16.62
N VAL A 111 -4.42 -0.36 -17.78
CA VAL A 111 -5.34 -1.00 -18.73
C VAL A 111 -6.56 -1.68 -18.08
N GLY A 112 -7.17 -0.96 -17.14
CA GLY A 112 -8.39 -1.39 -16.45
C GLY A 112 -8.17 -2.31 -15.23
N TYR A 113 -6.92 -2.69 -14.93
CA TYR A 113 -6.58 -3.58 -13.80
C TYR A 113 -5.70 -2.89 -12.77
N GLU A 114 -5.96 -3.15 -11.49
CA GLU A 114 -5.17 -2.68 -10.37
C GLU A 114 -4.71 -3.87 -9.52
N GLN A 115 -3.43 -3.93 -9.26
CA GLN A 115 -2.81 -4.87 -8.33
C GLN A 115 -1.63 -4.18 -7.67
N ASN A 116 -1.87 -3.67 -6.49
CA ASN A 116 -0.83 -3.09 -5.66
C ASN A 116 -1.06 -3.50 -4.20
N PRO A 117 -0.26 -4.42 -3.66
CA PRO A 117 -0.46 -4.91 -2.30
C PRO A 117 -0.18 -3.87 -1.22
N LEU A 118 0.61 -2.83 -1.53
CA LEU A 118 1.01 -1.80 -0.58
C LEU A 118 1.18 -0.46 -1.28
N SER A 119 0.43 0.56 -0.82
CA SER A 119 0.69 1.97 -1.10
C SER A 119 1.15 2.67 0.17
N ILE A 120 1.99 3.71 0.05
CA ILE A 120 2.48 4.50 1.18
C ILE A 120 2.27 5.97 0.87
N TYR A 121 1.55 6.68 1.74
CA TYR A 121 1.48 8.14 1.75
C TYR A 121 2.61 8.68 2.61
N TYR A 122 3.39 9.57 2.06
CA TYR A 122 4.43 10.35 2.75
C TYR A 122 3.86 11.73 3.02
N CYS A 123 3.59 12.02 4.29
CA CYS A 123 2.98 13.27 4.74
C CYS A 123 4.03 14.15 5.42
N TYR A 124 4.23 15.34 4.88
CA TYR A 124 5.25 16.28 5.32
C TYR A 124 4.64 17.43 6.11
N ASP A 125 5.42 18.02 7.00
CA ASP A 125 5.07 19.28 7.60
C ASP A 125 5.30 20.44 6.60
N SER A 126 4.63 21.58 6.82
CA SER A 126 4.90 22.76 6.00
C SER A 126 6.34 23.20 6.17
N ALA A 127 7.00 23.46 5.03
CA ALA A 127 8.35 24.00 5.05
C ALA A 127 8.37 25.42 5.67
N ALA A 128 9.30 25.67 6.58
CA ALA A 128 9.71 27.02 6.87
C ALA A 128 10.42 27.60 5.63
N GLN A 129 10.34 28.91 5.39
CA GLN A 129 10.86 29.57 4.18
C GLN A 129 12.22 29.00 3.74
N GLY A 130 12.23 28.31 2.58
CA GLY A 130 13.45 27.89 1.90
C GLY A 130 14.00 26.49 2.23
N GLN A 131 13.30 25.67 3.01
CA GLN A 131 13.66 24.27 3.25
C GLN A 131 12.49 23.35 2.88
N ASP A 132 12.79 22.15 2.36
CA ASP A 132 11.79 21.10 2.20
C ASP A 132 11.23 20.73 3.59
N GLY A 133 9.92 20.56 3.69
CA GLY A 133 9.28 20.16 4.94
C GLY A 133 9.79 18.81 5.42
N GLU A 134 9.83 18.61 6.74
CA GLU A 134 10.25 17.34 7.34
C GLU A 134 9.18 16.28 7.14
N LEU A 135 9.59 15.05 6.79
CA LEU A 135 8.69 13.89 6.72
C LEU A 135 8.22 13.54 8.13
N ARG A 136 6.94 13.84 8.41
CA ARG A 136 6.35 13.70 9.75
C ARG A 136 5.73 12.35 10.00
N MET A 137 4.96 11.85 9.05
CA MET A 137 4.15 10.65 9.21
C MET A 137 4.00 9.92 7.88
N CYS A 138 3.92 8.60 7.94
CA CYS A 138 3.53 7.77 6.82
C CYS A 138 2.18 7.10 7.09
N ILE A 139 1.37 6.91 6.03
CA ILE A 139 0.16 6.10 6.07
C ILE A 139 0.38 4.93 5.14
N ALA A 140 0.35 3.71 5.67
CA ALA A 140 0.33 2.50 4.85
C ALA A 140 -1.12 2.19 4.47
N GLU A 141 -1.33 1.91 3.20
CA GLU A 141 -2.55 1.37 2.65
C GLU A 141 -2.27 -0.01 2.10
N VAL A 142 -2.75 -1.02 2.80
CA VAL A 142 -2.58 -2.43 2.43
C VAL A 142 -3.90 -2.96 1.93
N VAL A 143 -3.89 -3.50 0.72
CA VAL A 143 -5.07 -4.00 0.05
C VAL A 143 -5.00 -5.52 -0.06
N SER A 144 -6.00 -6.17 0.53
CA SER A 144 -6.34 -7.54 0.29
C SER A 144 -7.33 -7.57 -0.89
N VAL A 145 -6.91 -8.05 -2.04
CA VAL A 145 -7.57 -7.78 -3.34
C VAL A 145 -8.54 -8.90 -3.72
N TYR A 146 -9.80 -8.57 -4.02
CA TYR A 146 -10.90 -9.52 -4.33
C TYR A 146 -11.35 -9.45 -5.80
N ILE A 147 -11.57 -10.60 -6.44
CA ILE A 147 -12.24 -10.68 -7.75
C ILE A 147 -13.75 -10.81 -7.52
N ARG A 148 -14.50 -9.75 -7.79
CA ARG A 148 -15.95 -9.81 -7.83
C ARG A 148 -16.45 -9.75 -9.26
N PHE A 149 -17.24 -10.74 -9.63
CA PHE A 149 -17.86 -10.88 -10.92
C PHE A 149 -19.16 -10.09 -11.00
N ILE A 150 -19.32 -9.26 -12.01
CA ILE A 150 -20.63 -8.75 -12.43
C ILE A 150 -20.90 -9.34 -13.82
N PRO A 151 -21.77 -10.36 -13.95
CA PRO A 151 -22.07 -11.01 -15.24
C PRO A 151 -22.83 -10.11 -16.23
N ILE A 152 -23.19 -8.90 -15.84
CA ILE A 152 -24.04 -7.98 -16.62
C ILE A 152 -23.26 -7.30 -17.76
N CYS A 153 -21.93 -7.17 -17.66
CA CYS A 153 -21.15 -6.46 -18.70
C CYS A 153 -21.09 -7.17 -20.04
N LEU A 154 -21.19 -8.48 -20.10
CA LEU A 154 -21.14 -9.23 -21.37
C LEU A 154 -22.42 -9.04 -22.19
N LEU A 155 -23.57 -8.85 -21.53
CA LEU A 155 -24.86 -8.62 -22.20
C LEU A 155 -24.99 -7.18 -22.71
N LEU A 156 -24.32 -6.21 -22.08
CA LEU A 156 -24.37 -4.78 -22.45
C LEU A 156 -23.40 -4.41 -23.58
N ILE A 157 -22.37 -5.23 -23.82
CA ILE A 157 -21.48 -5.06 -24.99
C ILE A 157 -22.22 -5.42 -26.29
N ILE A 158 -23.20 -6.29 -26.22
CA ILE A 158 -24.03 -6.71 -27.37
C ILE A 158 -25.18 -5.71 -27.65
N CYS A 159 -25.64 -4.99 -26.64
CA CYS A 159 -26.61 -3.91 -26.77
C CYS A 159 -25.93 -2.55 -26.81
N ASN A 160 -25.59 -2.13 -27.98
CA ASN A 160 -25.20 -0.82 -28.50
C ASN A 160 -25.73 0.40 -27.69
N CYS A 161 -25.31 0.56 -26.43
CA CYS A 161 -25.58 1.74 -25.65
C CYS A 161 -24.26 2.38 -25.23
N LEU A 162 -23.89 3.40 -25.99
CA LEU A 162 -23.01 4.48 -25.62
C LEU A 162 -23.41 5.01 -24.23
N ILE A 163 -22.37 5.27 -23.40
CA ILE A 163 -22.42 6.10 -22.20
C ILE A 163 -22.87 5.36 -20.94
N SER A 164 -21.89 4.78 -20.28
CA SER A 164 -21.66 4.95 -18.85
C SER A 164 -20.32 4.31 -18.50
N TYR A 165 -19.40 5.09 -18.00
CA TYR A 165 -18.14 4.64 -17.45
C TYR A 165 -18.42 3.80 -16.19
N TYR A 166 -18.77 2.55 -16.36
CA TYR A 166 -18.78 1.59 -15.27
C TYR A 166 -17.36 1.08 -15.10
N TRP A 167 -16.70 1.59 -14.09
CA TRP A 167 -15.41 1.15 -13.62
C TRP A 167 -15.56 -0.26 -13.06
N CYS A 168 -15.16 -1.25 -13.83
CA CYS A 168 -15.03 -2.62 -13.33
C CYS A 168 -13.70 -2.71 -12.59
N GLN A 169 -13.70 -2.48 -11.28
CA GLN A 169 -12.56 -2.77 -10.43
C GLN A 169 -12.46 -4.29 -10.25
N VAL A 170 -11.46 -4.88 -10.86
CA VAL A 170 -11.08 -6.26 -10.59
C VAL A 170 -10.01 -6.20 -9.49
N THR A 171 -10.39 -6.57 -8.29
CA THR A 171 -9.55 -6.60 -7.11
C THR A 171 -9.29 -8.04 -6.69
N ASN A 172 -8.06 -8.39 -6.28
CA ASN A 172 -7.58 -9.76 -6.32
C ASN A 172 -7.04 -10.32 -5.00
N THR A 173 -7.91 -10.56 -4.03
CA THR A 173 -7.79 -11.60 -3.00
C THR A 173 -9.19 -12.07 -2.63
N PRO A 174 -9.33 -13.29 -2.06
CA PRO A 174 -10.68 -13.84 -1.79
C PRO A 174 -11.49 -13.04 -0.77
N TRP A 175 -10.91 -12.06 -0.07
CA TRP A 175 -11.57 -11.43 1.08
C TRP A 175 -11.93 -9.95 0.93
N GLY A 176 -11.33 -9.22 -0.01
CA GLY A 176 -11.70 -7.84 -0.37
C GLY A 176 -11.53 -6.82 0.76
N GLU A 177 -10.56 -6.99 1.63
CA GLU A 177 -10.27 -6.04 2.69
C GLU A 177 -9.19 -5.05 2.29
N ARG A 178 -9.38 -3.80 2.71
CA ARG A 178 -8.40 -2.73 2.64
C ARG A 178 -8.21 -2.18 4.04
N VAL A 179 -6.96 -2.08 4.48
CA VAL A 179 -6.64 -1.44 5.76
C VAL A 179 -5.70 -0.28 5.52
N MET A 180 -5.95 0.82 6.21
CA MET A 180 -5.07 1.97 6.25
C MET A 180 -4.68 2.24 7.69
N PHE A 181 -3.40 2.49 7.95
CA PHE A 181 -2.89 2.81 9.28
C PHE A 181 -1.69 3.73 9.21
N THR A 182 -1.51 4.55 10.25
CA THR A 182 -0.35 5.44 10.38
C THR A 182 0.84 4.69 10.95
N PHE A 183 2.06 5.06 10.51
CA PHE A 183 3.30 4.59 11.10
C PHE A 183 4.37 5.69 11.03
N GLN A 184 5.35 5.63 11.93
CA GLN A 184 6.45 6.58 11.98
C GLN A 184 7.44 6.31 10.84
N PRO A 185 7.90 7.37 10.12
CA PRO A 185 8.97 7.23 9.14
C PRO A 185 10.25 6.71 9.79
N GLY A 186 11.10 6.07 8.99
CA GLY A 186 12.34 5.46 9.46
C GLY A 186 12.14 4.04 9.98
N SER A 187 11.42 3.82 11.08
CA SER A 187 11.10 2.48 11.59
C SER A 187 9.97 2.52 12.61
N ASP A 188 8.98 1.65 12.45
CA ASP A 188 7.88 1.49 13.39
C ASP A 188 7.50 0.02 13.57
N LEU A 189 6.94 -0.33 14.72
CA LEU A 189 6.42 -1.65 15.02
C LEU A 189 4.88 -1.60 15.10
N VAL A 190 4.23 -2.45 14.32
CA VAL A 190 2.77 -2.48 14.15
C VAL A 190 2.27 -3.91 14.34
N ALA A 191 1.23 -4.13 15.13
CA ALA A 191 0.56 -5.42 15.12
C ALA A 191 -0.07 -5.65 13.74
N LYS A 192 0.06 -6.87 13.22
CA LYS A 192 -0.46 -7.20 11.89
C LYS A 192 -1.97 -6.91 11.81
N PRO A 193 -2.40 -5.89 11.05
CA PRO A 193 -3.79 -5.45 11.06
C PRO A 193 -4.67 -6.19 10.04
N LEU A 194 -4.08 -6.92 9.09
CA LEU A 194 -4.77 -7.49 7.95
C LEU A 194 -4.31 -8.92 7.63
N HIS A 195 -5.24 -9.77 7.23
CA HIS A 195 -4.94 -11.11 6.71
C HIS A 195 -4.48 -11.02 5.25
N VAL A 196 -3.19 -10.68 5.04
CA VAL A 196 -2.61 -10.40 3.72
C VAL A 196 -2.32 -11.65 2.87
N SER A 197 -2.33 -12.83 3.47
CA SER A 197 -1.97 -14.06 2.79
C SER A 197 -2.60 -15.26 3.47
N PRO A 198 -3.15 -16.23 2.71
CA PRO A 198 -3.69 -17.46 3.27
C PRO A 198 -2.62 -18.39 3.87
N PHE A 199 -1.35 -18.03 3.76
CA PHE A 199 -0.23 -18.79 4.32
C PHE A 199 0.36 -18.15 5.58
N MET A 200 -0.37 -17.23 6.23
CA MET A 200 0.11 -16.49 7.40
C MET A 200 -1.05 -16.03 8.28
N ASP A 201 -1.02 -16.40 9.56
CA ASP A 201 -2.01 -15.96 10.54
C ASP A 201 -1.96 -14.46 10.89
N MET A 202 -2.76 -14.03 11.86
CA MET A 202 -2.87 -12.65 12.31
C MET A 202 -2.01 -12.31 13.53
N LEU A 203 -1.30 -13.30 14.13
CA LEU A 203 -0.62 -13.12 15.41
C LEU A 203 0.70 -12.34 15.33
N SER A 204 1.20 -12.16 14.12
CA SER A 204 2.52 -11.56 13.88
C SER A 204 2.52 -10.04 14.10
N SER A 205 3.70 -9.48 14.38
CA SER A 205 3.99 -8.05 14.33
C SER A 205 4.80 -7.70 13.08
N TRP A 206 4.61 -6.48 12.58
CA TRP A 206 5.33 -5.92 11.44
C TRP A 206 6.30 -4.84 11.90
N SER A 207 7.58 -5.01 11.62
CA SER A 207 8.55 -3.92 11.67
C SER A 207 8.59 -3.29 10.29
N ILE A 208 8.12 -2.05 10.17
CA ILE A 208 8.02 -1.31 8.90
C ILE A 208 9.10 -0.24 8.91
N ARG A 209 9.92 -0.24 7.87
CA ARG A 209 10.88 0.82 7.58
C ARG A 209 10.59 1.40 6.20
N ALA A 210 10.34 2.70 6.13
CA ALA A 210 10.20 3.44 4.88
C ALA A 210 11.02 4.72 5.01
N ASP A 211 12.09 4.80 4.23
CA ASP A 211 12.94 5.98 4.17
C ASP A 211 12.25 7.06 3.32
N ALA A 212 12.57 8.34 3.56
CA ALA A 212 12.07 9.43 2.75
C ALA A 212 12.44 9.21 1.26
N PRO A 213 11.50 9.35 0.33
CA PRO A 213 11.74 9.08 -1.08
C PRO A 213 12.67 10.14 -1.71
N GLY A 214 13.77 9.67 -2.27
CA GLY A 214 14.77 10.46 -3.00
C GLY A 214 15.08 9.85 -4.37
N ASP A 215 16.34 9.80 -4.76
CA ASP A 215 16.80 9.09 -5.97
C ASP A 215 16.67 7.57 -5.83
N ARG A 216 16.59 7.10 -4.61
CA ARG A 216 16.35 5.69 -4.27
C ARG A 216 15.14 5.58 -3.35
N LEU A 217 14.31 4.59 -3.61
CA LEU A 217 13.24 4.15 -2.73
C LEU A 217 13.68 2.88 -2.01
N TYR A 218 13.53 2.88 -0.69
CA TYR A 218 13.81 1.71 0.12
C TYR A 218 12.71 1.54 1.17
N VAL A 219 11.99 0.41 1.06
CA VAL A 219 10.93 0.04 2.01
C VAL A 219 11.13 -1.40 2.41
N VAL A 220 11.13 -1.67 3.70
CA VAL A 220 11.26 -3.03 4.25
C VAL A 220 10.15 -3.28 5.26
N ILE A 221 9.50 -4.42 5.14
CA ILE A 221 8.56 -4.94 6.13
C ILE A 221 9.07 -6.29 6.59
N SER A 222 9.46 -6.37 7.86
CA SER A 222 9.88 -7.61 8.51
C SER A 222 8.78 -8.07 9.44
N ILE A 223 8.43 -9.36 9.35
CA ILE A 223 7.34 -9.96 10.10
C ILE A 223 7.92 -10.92 11.13
N GLN A 224 7.57 -10.69 12.39
CA GLN A 224 7.92 -11.55 13.51
C GLN A 224 6.68 -12.22 14.07
N HIS A 225 6.76 -13.53 14.21
CA HIS A 225 5.69 -14.32 14.82
C HIS A 225 6.03 -14.60 16.29
N PRO A 226 5.08 -14.51 17.24
CA PRO A 226 5.37 -14.63 18.66
C PRO A 226 6.00 -15.96 19.07
N THR A 227 5.65 -17.05 18.39
CA THR A 227 6.17 -18.40 18.68
C THR A 227 7.22 -18.90 17.66
N LEU A 228 7.15 -18.46 16.39
CA LEU A 228 8.03 -18.93 15.33
C LEU A 228 9.21 -18.00 15.04
N GLY A 229 9.26 -16.82 15.69
CA GLY A 229 10.32 -15.83 15.52
C GLY A 229 10.28 -15.15 14.15
N ASP A 230 11.46 -14.97 13.53
CA ASP A 230 11.58 -14.36 12.20
C ASP A 230 10.82 -15.18 11.15
N TYR A 231 9.74 -14.59 10.64
CA TYR A 231 8.79 -15.29 9.79
C TYR A 231 8.96 -14.97 8.31
N PHE A 232 8.97 -13.68 7.99
CA PHE A 232 8.94 -13.21 6.61
C PHE A 232 9.52 -11.80 6.50
N THR A 233 10.15 -11.49 5.37
CA THR A 233 10.61 -10.14 5.04
C THR A 233 10.22 -9.81 3.60
N ALA A 234 9.62 -8.65 3.38
CA ALA A 234 9.43 -8.04 2.08
C ALA A 234 10.29 -6.78 1.99
N ALA A 235 11.02 -6.60 0.89
CA ALA A 235 11.84 -5.41 0.65
C ALA A 235 11.61 -4.89 -0.77
N LEU A 236 11.35 -3.60 -0.89
CA LEU A 236 11.37 -2.84 -2.14
C LEU A 236 12.68 -2.04 -2.18
N ASP A 237 13.42 -2.19 -3.26
CA ASP A 237 14.58 -1.39 -3.60
C ASP A 237 14.45 -0.91 -5.04
N ALA A 238 14.30 0.40 -5.24
CA ALA A 238 14.07 0.98 -6.55
C ALA A 238 14.82 2.31 -6.73
N LYS A 239 15.14 2.64 -7.99
CA LYS A 239 15.85 3.85 -8.36
C LYS A 239 14.96 4.76 -9.21
N LEU A 240 15.12 6.06 -9.05
CA LEU A 240 14.48 7.06 -9.88
C LEU A 240 14.98 6.93 -11.33
N VAL A 241 14.05 6.77 -12.27
CA VAL A 241 14.34 6.63 -13.72
C VAL A 241 13.75 7.77 -14.55
N GLY A 242 12.94 8.62 -13.96
CA GLY A 242 12.38 9.78 -14.63
C GLY A 242 11.25 10.43 -13.85
N GLN A 243 10.76 11.53 -14.41
CA GLN A 243 9.66 12.31 -13.85
C GLN A 243 8.69 12.65 -14.98
N THR A 244 7.40 12.82 -14.67
CA THR A 244 6.40 13.17 -15.69
C THR A 244 5.12 13.73 -15.08
N SER A 245 4.52 14.68 -15.80
CA SER A 245 3.12 15.08 -15.60
C SER A 245 2.24 14.58 -16.78
N ASN A 246 2.81 13.81 -17.71
CA ASN A 246 2.12 13.34 -18.89
C ASN A 246 1.45 11.99 -18.63
N SER A 247 0.10 11.97 -18.67
CA SER A 247 -0.71 10.79 -18.45
C SER A 247 -0.42 9.62 -19.41
N LEU A 248 -0.06 9.93 -20.67
CA LEU A 248 0.27 8.89 -21.66
C LEU A 248 1.63 8.24 -21.35
N ARG A 249 2.61 9.03 -20.93
CA ARG A 249 3.92 8.51 -20.50
C ARG A 249 3.75 7.65 -19.24
N LEU A 250 2.91 8.08 -18.30
CA LEU A 250 2.56 7.29 -17.13
C LEU A 250 1.89 5.96 -17.53
N ALA A 251 0.88 6.00 -18.40
CA ALA A 251 0.16 4.81 -18.87
C ALA A 251 1.08 3.81 -19.60
N THR A 252 2.03 4.29 -20.41
CA THR A 252 2.99 3.43 -21.11
C THR A 252 4.03 2.84 -20.17
N PHE A 253 4.53 3.62 -19.21
CA PHE A 253 5.48 3.16 -18.21
C PHE A 253 4.91 2.03 -17.36
N PHE A 254 3.64 2.11 -16.96
CA PHE A 254 2.95 1.11 -16.15
C PHE A 254 2.19 0.06 -16.96
N TRP A 255 2.31 0.06 -18.29
CA TRP A 255 1.57 -0.89 -19.12
C TRP A 255 1.77 -2.33 -18.66
N LEU A 256 0.65 -2.99 -18.31
CA LEU A 256 0.57 -4.35 -17.76
C LEU A 256 1.37 -4.57 -16.46
N MET A 257 1.86 -3.53 -15.78
CA MET A 257 2.62 -3.71 -14.54
C MET A 257 1.82 -4.41 -13.43
N PRO A 258 0.55 -4.00 -13.12
CA PRO A 258 -0.28 -4.71 -12.15
C PRO A 258 -0.50 -6.18 -12.51
N HIS A 259 -0.67 -6.52 -13.81
CA HIS A 259 -0.84 -7.90 -14.26
C HIS A 259 0.41 -8.74 -14.01
N LYS A 260 1.59 -8.17 -14.25
CA LYS A 260 2.87 -8.85 -13.97
C LYS A 260 3.03 -9.14 -12.49
N VAL A 261 2.70 -8.17 -11.64
CA VAL A 261 2.75 -8.34 -10.18
C VAL A 261 1.78 -9.44 -9.75
N ALA A 262 0.54 -9.45 -10.26
CA ALA A 262 -0.43 -10.49 -9.99
C ALA A 262 0.11 -11.87 -10.40
N ALA A 263 0.60 -12.00 -11.62
CA ALA A 263 1.13 -13.27 -12.13
C ALA A 263 2.25 -13.82 -11.23
N TRP A 264 3.18 -12.97 -10.80
CA TRP A 264 4.25 -13.36 -9.88
C TRP A 264 3.71 -13.82 -8.52
N ILE A 265 2.80 -13.04 -7.92
CA ILE A 265 2.21 -13.36 -6.61
C ILE A 265 1.49 -14.71 -6.64
N TYR A 266 0.68 -14.99 -7.69
CA TYR A 266 -0.05 -16.25 -7.79
C TYR A 266 0.87 -17.43 -8.07
N TRP A 267 1.87 -17.25 -8.91
CA TRP A 267 2.87 -18.28 -9.16
C TRP A 267 3.58 -18.70 -7.88
N GLU A 268 3.99 -17.72 -7.07
CA GLU A 268 4.68 -18.01 -5.82
C GLU A 268 3.73 -18.57 -4.74
N ALA A 269 2.45 -18.18 -4.74
CA ALA A 269 1.43 -18.78 -3.89
C ALA A 269 1.22 -20.27 -4.26
N LEU A 270 1.16 -20.61 -5.55
CA LEU A 270 1.10 -22.00 -6.02
C LEU A 270 2.34 -22.82 -5.56
N ARG A 271 3.54 -22.23 -5.65
CA ARG A 271 4.77 -22.88 -5.18
C ARG A 271 4.77 -23.13 -3.66
N LEU A 272 4.20 -22.21 -2.87
CA LEU A 272 4.02 -22.41 -1.43
C LEU A 272 3.02 -23.53 -1.13
N TRP A 273 1.92 -23.58 -1.87
CA TRP A 273 0.93 -24.65 -1.75
C TRP A 273 1.54 -26.03 -2.10
N LEU A 274 2.32 -26.12 -3.17
CA LEU A 274 3.06 -27.33 -3.55
C LEU A 274 4.12 -27.75 -2.51
N LYS A 275 4.59 -26.84 -1.67
CA LYS A 275 5.44 -27.12 -0.51
C LYS A 275 4.65 -27.55 0.75
N ASN A 276 3.36 -27.83 0.60
CA ASN A 276 2.45 -28.19 1.69
C ASN A 276 2.39 -27.17 2.83
N VAL A 277 2.57 -25.88 2.53
CA VAL A 277 2.30 -24.83 3.53
C VAL A 277 0.80 -24.76 3.75
N LYS A 278 0.38 -24.88 5.02
CA LYS A 278 -1.04 -24.91 5.40
C LYS A 278 -1.75 -23.63 4.94
N PHE A 279 -2.89 -23.82 4.29
CA PHE A 279 -3.82 -22.75 3.95
C PHE A 279 -4.64 -22.40 5.20
N LEU A 280 -4.72 -21.11 5.52
CA LEU A 280 -5.46 -20.57 6.65
C LEU A 280 -6.63 -19.73 6.15
N ASP A 281 -7.82 -20.06 6.61
CA ASP A 281 -9.01 -19.28 6.31
C ASP A 281 -8.93 -17.87 6.92
N HIS A 282 -9.67 -16.94 6.32
CA HIS A 282 -9.71 -15.58 6.84
C HIS A 282 -10.41 -15.56 8.21
N PRO A 283 -9.83 -14.89 9.22
CA PRO A 283 -10.38 -14.90 10.58
C PRO A 283 -11.81 -14.37 10.67
N LYS A 284 -12.29 -13.54 9.75
CA LYS A 284 -13.68 -13.07 9.72
C LYS A 284 -14.74 -14.19 9.73
N TYR A 285 -14.38 -15.40 9.29
CA TYR A 285 -15.30 -16.54 9.27
C TYR A 285 -15.38 -17.28 10.61
N SER A 286 -14.37 -17.13 11.47
CA SER A 286 -14.26 -17.82 12.75
C SER A 286 -14.26 -16.88 13.95
N ASN A 287 -13.84 -15.63 13.77
CA ASN A 287 -13.68 -14.64 14.83
C ASN A 287 -14.13 -13.26 14.38
N PRO A 288 -15.36 -12.81 14.69
CA PRO A 288 -15.84 -11.48 14.34
C PRO A 288 -15.02 -10.33 14.93
N SER A 289 -14.38 -10.57 16.09
CA SER A 289 -13.62 -9.55 16.84
C SER A 289 -12.16 -9.43 16.42
N TYR A 290 -11.72 -10.10 15.34
CA TYR A 290 -10.30 -10.12 14.93
C TYR A 290 -9.70 -8.72 14.68
N LYS A 291 -10.51 -7.74 14.31
CA LYS A 291 -10.08 -6.33 14.11
C LYS A 291 -9.78 -5.66 15.45
N ASP A 292 -10.67 -5.84 16.42
CA ASP A 292 -10.51 -5.26 17.76
C ASP A 292 -9.31 -5.87 18.47
N GLU A 293 -9.15 -7.19 18.38
CA GLU A 293 -7.97 -7.90 18.90
C GLU A 293 -6.65 -7.41 18.25
N ALA A 294 -6.67 -7.09 16.95
CA ALA A 294 -5.50 -6.53 16.27
C ALA A 294 -5.15 -5.14 16.81
N LEU A 295 -6.16 -4.30 17.12
CA LEU A 295 -5.96 -2.99 17.73
C LEU A 295 -5.46 -3.10 19.17
N GLU A 296 -5.97 -4.02 19.96
CA GLU A 296 -5.51 -4.27 21.32
C GLU A 296 -4.04 -4.69 21.34
N ARG A 297 -3.67 -5.65 20.49
CA ARG A 297 -2.26 -6.06 20.32
C ARG A 297 -1.35 -4.90 19.89
N ASP A 298 -1.83 -3.98 19.03
CA ASP A 298 -1.04 -2.81 18.65
C ASP A 298 -0.82 -1.86 19.83
N LEU A 299 -1.82 -1.66 20.68
CA LEU A 299 -1.69 -0.87 21.91
C LEU A 299 -0.69 -1.49 22.88
N GLU A 300 -0.74 -2.81 23.09
CA GLU A 300 0.20 -3.54 23.95
C GLU A 300 1.64 -3.44 23.45
N LEU A 301 1.84 -3.61 22.14
CA LEU A 301 3.15 -3.48 21.50
C LEU A 301 3.74 -2.07 21.72
N ARG A 302 2.93 -1.03 21.53
CA ARG A 302 3.36 0.36 21.72
C ARG A 302 3.66 0.66 23.18
N ALA A 303 2.84 0.17 24.11
CA ALA A 303 3.08 0.29 25.54
C ALA A 303 4.41 -0.35 25.94
N SER A 304 4.67 -1.56 25.45
CA SER A 304 5.91 -2.29 25.69
C SER A 304 7.14 -1.57 25.10
N CYS A 305 7.05 -1.04 23.89
CA CYS A 305 8.11 -0.27 23.26
C CYS A 305 8.42 1.02 24.03
N SER A 306 7.41 1.78 24.43
CA SER A 306 7.57 3.00 25.23
C SER A 306 8.21 2.72 26.59
N TYR A 307 7.80 1.65 27.24
CA TYR A 307 8.39 1.21 28.50
C TYR A 307 9.89 0.86 28.35
N LEU A 308 10.27 0.09 27.32
CA LEU A 308 11.65 -0.27 27.06
C LEU A 308 12.51 0.94 26.67
N GLN A 309 11.97 1.89 25.95
CA GLN A 309 12.66 3.15 25.62
C GLN A 309 12.91 3.98 26.89
N ARG A 310 11.92 4.10 27.79
CA ARG A 310 12.07 4.78 29.08
C ARG A 310 13.14 4.10 29.96
N GLN A 311 13.15 2.77 30.03
CA GLN A 311 14.20 2.03 30.75
C GLN A 311 15.61 2.28 30.19
N LYS A 312 15.75 2.27 28.85
CA LYS A 312 17.03 2.57 28.21
C LYS A 312 17.49 3.99 28.48
N ALA A 313 16.60 4.97 28.42
CA ALA A 313 16.91 6.36 28.72
C ALA A 313 17.31 6.56 30.20
N ASN A 314 16.61 5.91 31.13
CA ASN A 314 16.93 5.95 32.54
C ASN A 314 18.28 5.27 32.83
N ASN A 315 18.56 4.12 32.25
CA ASN A 315 19.86 3.43 32.40
C ASN A 315 21.03 4.22 31.78
N GLN A 316 20.77 4.95 30.68
CA GLN A 316 21.77 5.87 30.12
C GLN A 316 22.01 7.08 31.05
N ARG A 317 20.95 7.68 31.59
CA ARG A 317 21.08 8.77 32.58
C ARG A 317 21.83 8.32 33.83
N SER A 318 21.56 7.14 34.36
CA SER A 318 22.27 6.58 35.50
C SER A 318 23.75 6.37 35.21
N ARG A 319 24.10 5.84 34.03
CA ARG A 319 25.51 5.67 33.60
C ARG A 319 26.24 6.98 33.34
N THR A 320 25.52 8.03 32.93
CA THR A 320 26.08 9.39 32.73
C THR A 320 26.20 10.10 34.06
N ALA A 321 25.25 9.91 35.00
CA ALA A 321 25.32 10.47 36.36
C ALA A 321 26.43 9.87 37.20
N GLU A 322 26.75 8.58 37.02
CA GLU A 322 27.90 7.94 37.66
C GLU A 322 29.26 8.48 37.16
N LYS A 323 29.28 9.08 35.97
CA LYS A 323 30.46 9.76 35.41
C LYS A 323 30.56 11.25 35.76
N THR A 324 29.49 11.85 36.27
CA THR A 324 29.43 13.28 36.60
C THR A 324 28.72 13.45 37.95
N ALA A 325 29.36 12.93 39.01
CA ALA A 325 28.97 13.24 40.39
C ALA A 325 29.49 14.63 40.72
N GLU A 326 28.70 15.67 40.39
CA GLU A 326 28.65 16.93 41.14
C GLU A 326 27.59 17.83 40.51
N THR A 327 26.72 18.33 41.42
CA THR A 327 25.81 19.48 41.28
C THR A 327 24.34 19.22 40.84
N THR A 328 23.52 19.10 41.89
CA THR A 328 22.11 19.49 42.12
C THR A 328 21.34 20.17 41.01
N SER A 329 20.13 19.65 40.71
CA SER A 329 18.85 20.31 41.09
C SER A 329 17.67 19.48 40.57
N HIS A 330 16.64 19.40 41.43
CA HIS A 330 15.31 18.86 41.21
C HIS A 330 14.60 19.48 40.00
N VAL A 331 14.07 18.66 39.13
CA VAL A 331 12.88 18.98 38.32
C VAL A 331 12.01 17.73 38.25
N ASP A 332 10.92 17.76 39.01
CA ASP A 332 9.78 16.85 38.84
C ASP A 332 9.10 17.14 37.53
N GLY A 333 9.13 16.21 36.61
CA GLY A 333 8.38 16.21 35.36
C GLY A 333 7.58 14.92 35.23
N LYS A 334 6.42 14.83 35.88
CA LYS A 334 5.35 13.87 35.53
C LYS A 334 4.83 14.21 34.13
N GLY A 335 5.35 13.55 33.12
CA GLY A 335 4.73 13.49 31.81
C GLY A 335 4.05 12.13 31.67
N ASP A 336 2.79 12.02 32.02
CA ASP A 336 1.90 10.98 31.52
C ASP A 336 1.71 11.23 30.01
N GLU A 337 2.59 10.71 29.19
CA GLU A 337 2.31 10.56 27.77
C GLU A 337 1.22 9.48 27.63
N ASN A 338 -0.02 9.93 27.48
CA ASN A 338 -1.13 9.10 27.05
C ASN A 338 -0.72 8.38 25.76
N ILE A 339 -0.53 7.07 25.81
CA ILE A 339 -0.26 6.25 24.63
C ILE A 339 -1.50 6.33 23.75
N THR A 340 -1.47 7.22 22.78
CA THR A 340 -2.60 7.44 21.87
C THR A 340 -2.74 6.25 20.93
N LYS A 341 -3.99 5.80 20.74
CA LYS A 341 -4.34 4.74 19.82
C LYS A 341 -3.88 5.10 18.39
N ARG A 342 -3.25 4.15 17.67
CA ARG A 342 -2.91 4.33 16.26
C ARG A 342 -4.16 4.55 15.43
N TRP A 343 -4.13 5.51 14.50
CA TRP A 343 -5.18 5.59 13.51
C TRP A 343 -5.10 4.38 12.59
N CYS A 344 -6.17 3.60 12.56
CA CYS A 344 -6.30 2.41 11.75
C CYS A 344 -7.76 2.27 11.29
N VAL A 345 -7.97 2.12 9.99
CA VAL A 345 -9.30 2.02 9.40
C VAL A 345 -9.35 0.85 8.41
N TRP A 346 -10.34 -0.02 8.57
CA TRP A 346 -10.70 -1.05 7.61
C TRP A 346 -11.80 -0.53 6.69
N LYS A 347 -11.58 -0.64 5.38
CA LYS A 347 -12.61 -0.44 4.36
C LYS A 347 -12.83 -1.79 3.69
N ASP A 348 -14.05 -2.27 3.70
CA ASP A 348 -14.41 -3.39 2.83
C ASP A 348 -14.42 -2.86 1.39
N ALA A 349 -14.04 -3.69 0.42
CA ALA A 349 -14.20 -3.35 -0.98
C ALA A 349 -15.67 -2.97 -1.19
N GLN A 350 -15.92 -1.70 -1.46
CA GLN A 350 -17.27 -1.12 -1.46
C GLN A 350 -18.21 -1.97 -2.32
N HIS A 351 -19.24 -2.50 -1.68
CA HIS A 351 -20.48 -2.73 -2.37
C HIS A 351 -20.99 -1.37 -2.85
N HIS A 352 -20.79 -1.00 -4.09
CA HIS A 352 -21.65 -0.01 -4.71
C HIS A 352 -23.07 -0.60 -4.65
N LYS A 353 -23.80 -0.27 -3.58
CA LYS A 353 -25.26 -0.30 -3.63
C LYS A 353 -25.63 0.63 -4.79
N LEU A 354 -26.12 0.06 -5.86
CA LEU A 354 -26.90 0.82 -6.83
C LEU A 354 -27.95 1.57 -6.01
N PRO A 355 -28.15 2.89 -6.20
CA PRO A 355 -29.33 3.52 -5.69
C PRO A 355 -30.50 2.76 -6.31
N VAL A 356 -31.26 2.07 -5.48
CA VAL A 356 -32.59 1.59 -5.84
C VAL A 356 -33.39 2.87 -6.06
N GLY A 357 -33.54 3.24 -7.34
CA GLY A 357 -34.44 4.30 -7.70
C GLY A 357 -35.83 3.89 -7.22
N ASP A 358 -36.40 4.69 -6.32
CA ASP A 358 -37.81 4.64 -6.01
C ASP A 358 -38.57 4.74 -7.31
N CYS A 359 -39.11 3.63 -7.76
CA CYS A 359 -40.19 3.63 -8.75
C CYS A 359 -41.37 4.29 -8.03
N ILE A 360 -41.59 5.55 -8.33
CA ILE A 360 -42.82 6.25 -8.04
C ILE A 360 -43.90 5.62 -8.92
N THR A 361 -44.90 5.07 -8.27
CA THR A 361 -46.21 4.68 -8.83
C THR A 361 -46.92 5.85 -9.47
#